data_bfcac07b0fe9c129ba6bb32447c26691
#
_entry.id   bfcac07b0fe9c129ba6bb32447c26691
#
_cell.length_a   1.000
_cell.length_b   1.000
_cell.length_c   1.000
_cell.angle_alpha   90.00
_cell.angle_beta   90.00
_cell.angle_gamma   90.00
#
_symmetry.space_group_name_H-M   'P 1'
#
loop_
_entity.id
_entity.type
_entity.pdbx_description
1 polymer ?
#
loop_
_entity_poly.entity_id
_entity_poly.type
_entity_poly.pdbx_seq_one_letter_code
_entity_poly.pdbx_strand_id
1 'polypeptide(L)'
;DMVSQFEYSNDSTQINYQGRPVRVAPIAYADLIKWFTNRSQGLPAYVIVDMVTQEATVVRLEEGMKYSFSEPLNRNIVRHLRFQYPTYMFGTPQFEIDEDGRPWWIAPRVVKTIGLFGGTDIKGAVLVDAITGESTYYEEVPTWVDNVYTPELIMEQYDYHGTLVNGFINSIFGQRDVTVTTQGSNYIALNDDVYMYTGVTSANADQSNLGFLLSNQRTKETKFYTAPGATEKAAQASAMGVVQDLGYIATFPLLLNIAGEPTYFIPLKDNTNLVKSYAMVNVAQYQIVATGSTVSECEQKYVQLLGSKGITTPEERPQTEASGVIAELRSAVLDGNTYYFIRLEGEEVFYSVSASQNEV
;
A
#
# COMPACT_ATOMS: atom_id res chain seq x y z
N ASP A 1 -18.77 -25.34 -1.36
CA ASP A 1 -18.06 -26.42 -0.62
C ASP A 1 -16.72 -26.01 0.00
N MET A 2 -16.03 -24.99 -0.53
CA MET A 2 -14.76 -24.53 0.06
C MET A 2 -14.94 -23.85 1.42
N VAL A 3 -15.98 -23.03 1.59
CA VAL A 3 -16.23 -22.24 2.82
C VAL A 3 -16.43 -23.12 4.09
N SER A 4 -16.88 -24.34 3.93
CA SER A 4 -17.02 -25.28 5.06
C SER A 4 -15.72 -25.97 5.49
N GLN A 5 -14.68 -25.91 4.67
CA GLN A 5 -13.41 -26.63 4.88
C GLN A 5 -12.25 -25.68 5.15
N PHE A 6 -12.31 -24.45 4.59
CA PHE A 6 -11.23 -23.50 4.59
C PHE A 6 -11.73 -22.11 5.01
N GLU A 7 -10.84 -21.35 5.58
CA GLU A 7 -11.06 -19.96 5.96
C GLU A 7 -10.02 -19.04 5.28
N TYR A 8 -10.28 -17.76 5.24
CA TYR A 8 -9.33 -16.77 4.79
C TYR A 8 -8.21 -16.62 5.81
N SER A 9 -6.96 -16.72 5.36
CA SER A 9 -5.81 -16.47 6.24
C SER A 9 -5.56 -14.98 6.40
N ASN A 10 -5.11 -14.59 7.60
CA ASN A 10 -4.64 -13.22 7.86
C ASN A 10 -3.23 -12.95 7.28
N ASP A 11 -2.57 -13.98 6.75
CA ASP A 11 -1.22 -13.89 6.15
C ASP A 11 -1.30 -13.30 4.74
N SER A 12 -1.78 -12.07 4.63
CA SER A 12 -1.93 -11.36 3.35
C SER A 12 -0.78 -10.44 3.09
N THR A 13 -0.29 -10.45 1.85
CA THR A 13 0.81 -9.61 1.38
C THR A 13 0.34 -8.75 0.22
N GLN A 14 0.78 -7.48 0.21
CA GLN A 14 0.56 -6.59 -0.92
C GLN A 14 1.72 -6.70 -1.89
N ILE A 15 1.40 -6.99 -3.15
CA ILE A 15 2.38 -7.18 -4.23
C ILE A 15 1.96 -6.40 -5.49
N ASN A 16 2.87 -6.26 -6.42
CA ASN A 16 2.55 -5.85 -7.78
C ASN A 16 2.50 -7.10 -8.68
N TYR A 17 1.32 -7.47 -9.12
CA TYR A 17 1.12 -8.63 -9.98
C TYR A 17 0.65 -8.19 -11.35
N GLN A 18 1.46 -8.48 -12.38
CA GLN A 18 1.19 -8.09 -13.77
C GLN A 18 0.88 -6.59 -13.92
N GLY A 19 1.66 -5.74 -13.25
CA GLY A 19 1.53 -4.28 -13.28
C GLY A 19 0.33 -3.73 -12.49
N ARG A 20 -0.30 -4.52 -11.62
CA ARG A 20 -1.43 -4.10 -10.78
C ARG A 20 -1.12 -4.30 -9.30
N PRO A 21 -1.43 -3.32 -8.46
CA PRO A 21 -1.34 -3.49 -7.02
C PRO A 21 -2.44 -4.44 -6.54
N VAL A 22 -2.05 -5.59 -6.02
CA VAL A 22 -2.97 -6.58 -5.49
C VAL A 22 -2.55 -7.01 -4.08
N ARG A 23 -3.52 -7.51 -3.32
CA ARG A 23 -3.27 -8.21 -2.07
C ARG A 23 -3.51 -9.69 -2.28
N VAL A 24 -2.53 -10.51 -1.97
CA VAL A 24 -2.63 -11.97 -2.06
C VAL A 24 -2.65 -12.58 -0.67
N ALA A 25 -3.45 -13.62 -0.49
CA ALA A 25 -3.50 -14.37 0.76
C ALA A 25 -3.78 -15.86 0.49
N PRO A 26 -3.10 -16.78 1.18
CA PRO A 26 -3.48 -18.18 1.14
C PRO A 26 -4.81 -18.38 1.88
N ILE A 27 -5.50 -19.46 1.58
CA ILE A 27 -6.53 -19.98 2.47
C ILE A 27 -5.88 -20.83 3.56
N ALA A 28 -6.60 -21.05 4.66
CA ALA A 28 -6.17 -21.86 5.78
C ALA A 28 -7.19 -22.99 6.05
N TYR A 29 -6.76 -24.05 6.70
CA TYR A 29 -7.71 -25.06 7.17
C TYR A 29 -8.52 -24.49 8.35
N ALA A 30 -9.84 -24.67 8.32
CA ALA A 30 -10.72 -24.17 9.38
C ALA A 30 -10.45 -24.87 10.73
N ASP A 31 -10.04 -26.15 10.72
CA ASP A 31 -9.65 -26.91 11.89
C ASP A 31 -8.74 -28.10 11.56
N LEU A 32 -8.23 -28.79 12.57
CA LEU A 32 -7.37 -29.98 12.43
C LEU A 32 -8.05 -31.18 11.76
N ILE A 33 -9.34 -31.32 11.88
CA ILE A 33 -10.10 -32.42 11.23
C ILE A 33 -10.15 -32.15 9.73
N LYS A 34 -10.39 -30.87 9.35
CA LYS A 34 -10.39 -30.44 7.95
C LYS A 34 -9.01 -30.62 7.32
N TRP A 35 -7.96 -30.29 8.06
CA TRP A 35 -6.61 -30.59 7.62
C TRP A 35 -6.41 -32.09 7.39
N PHE A 36 -6.78 -32.93 8.35
CA PHE A 36 -6.56 -34.37 8.26
C PHE A 36 -7.23 -35.01 7.05
N THR A 37 -8.44 -34.53 6.70
CA THR A 37 -9.21 -35.00 5.55
C THR A 37 -8.67 -34.50 4.22
N ASN A 38 -8.06 -33.33 4.18
CA ASN A 38 -7.58 -32.67 2.95
C ASN A 38 -6.05 -32.69 2.77
N ARG A 39 -5.29 -33.23 3.74
CA ARG A 39 -3.82 -33.16 3.77
C ARG A 39 -3.10 -33.74 2.55
N SER A 40 -3.73 -34.67 1.84
CA SER A 40 -3.15 -35.28 0.63
C SER A 40 -3.21 -34.31 -0.57
N GLN A 41 -4.27 -33.53 -0.65
CA GLN A 41 -4.49 -32.58 -1.72
C GLN A 41 -3.83 -31.23 -1.44
N GLY A 42 -3.69 -30.84 -0.15
CA GLY A 42 -3.22 -29.52 0.25
C GLY A 42 -4.30 -28.45 0.16
N LEU A 43 -3.89 -27.18 0.32
CA LEU A 43 -4.76 -26.01 0.19
C LEU A 43 -5.02 -25.73 -1.29
N PRO A 44 -6.28 -25.84 -1.77
CA PRO A 44 -6.59 -25.86 -3.20
C PRO A 44 -6.64 -24.48 -3.87
N ALA A 45 -6.47 -23.39 -3.12
CA ALA A 45 -6.63 -22.06 -3.66
C ALA A 45 -5.90 -20.98 -2.84
N TYR A 46 -5.79 -19.80 -3.41
CA TYR A 46 -5.47 -18.55 -2.72
C TYR A 46 -6.41 -17.45 -3.22
N VAL A 47 -6.40 -16.31 -2.56
CA VAL A 47 -7.25 -15.15 -2.88
C VAL A 47 -6.39 -14.00 -3.37
N ILE A 48 -6.79 -13.38 -4.47
CA ILE A 48 -6.26 -12.11 -4.95
C ILE A 48 -7.34 -11.05 -4.74
N VAL A 49 -6.98 -9.94 -4.13
CA VAL A 49 -7.83 -8.76 -4.01
C VAL A 49 -7.18 -7.62 -4.80
N ASP A 50 -7.82 -7.15 -5.85
CA ASP A 50 -7.39 -5.98 -6.58
C ASP A 50 -7.53 -4.73 -5.69
N MET A 51 -6.43 -4.00 -5.49
CA MET A 51 -6.43 -2.85 -4.57
C MET A 51 -7.11 -1.61 -5.14
N VAL A 52 -7.33 -1.58 -6.45
CA VAL A 52 -8.02 -0.47 -7.15
C VAL A 52 -9.52 -0.70 -7.18
N THR A 53 -9.94 -1.88 -7.67
CA THR A 53 -11.38 -2.22 -7.82
C THR A 53 -11.98 -2.80 -6.54
N GLN A 54 -11.14 -3.28 -5.62
CA GLN A 54 -11.49 -4.02 -4.39
C GLN A 54 -12.24 -5.33 -4.66
N GLU A 55 -12.16 -5.84 -5.87
CA GLU A 55 -12.71 -7.13 -6.23
C GLU A 55 -11.81 -8.26 -5.72
N ALA A 56 -12.43 -9.25 -5.08
CA ALA A 56 -11.75 -10.43 -4.59
C ALA A 56 -11.99 -11.61 -5.52
N THR A 57 -10.91 -12.23 -5.98
CA THR A 57 -10.92 -13.41 -6.85
C THR A 57 -10.29 -14.59 -6.16
N VAL A 58 -10.96 -15.74 -6.17
CA VAL A 58 -10.40 -17.00 -5.68
C VAL A 58 -9.72 -17.73 -6.82
N VAL A 59 -8.42 -17.89 -6.76
CA VAL A 59 -7.63 -18.62 -7.76
C VAL A 59 -7.47 -20.06 -7.29
N ARG A 60 -7.97 -21.01 -8.09
CA ARG A 60 -7.85 -22.43 -7.82
C ARG A 60 -6.57 -22.98 -8.43
N LEU A 61 -5.88 -23.79 -7.66
CA LEU A 61 -4.64 -24.46 -8.06
C LEU A 61 -4.94 -25.86 -8.61
N GLU A 62 -4.21 -26.29 -9.62
CA GLU A 62 -4.25 -27.67 -10.10
C GLU A 62 -3.68 -28.64 -9.07
N GLU A 63 -2.57 -28.23 -8.44
CA GLU A 63 -1.98 -28.91 -7.28
C GLU A 63 -2.03 -27.99 -6.05
N GLY A 64 -2.59 -28.47 -4.95
CA GLY A 64 -2.76 -27.69 -3.73
C GLY A 64 -1.44 -27.40 -3.02
N MET A 65 -1.39 -26.26 -2.33
CA MET A 65 -0.26 -25.89 -1.48
C MET A 65 -0.16 -26.84 -0.28
N LYS A 66 1.02 -27.37 -0.06
CA LYS A 66 1.32 -28.33 1.02
C LYS A 66 2.16 -27.70 2.13
N TYR A 67 2.65 -26.47 1.93
CA TYR A 67 3.46 -25.74 2.89
C TYR A 67 2.80 -24.39 3.20
N SER A 68 2.44 -24.20 4.47
CA SER A 68 1.80 -22.97 4.95
C SER A 68 1.92 -22.83 6.46
N PHE A 69 1.47 -21.72 7.02
CA PHE A 69 1.35 -21.57 8.48
C PHE A 69 0.27 -22.49 9.09
N SER A 70 -0.78 -22.79 8.34
CA SER A 70 -1.87 -23.66 8.81
C SER A 70 -1.55 -25.16 8.68
N GLU A 71 -0.50 -25.53 7.98
CA GLU A 71 -0.03 -26.90 7.92
C GLU A 71 0.72 -27.29 9.21
N PRO A 72 0.42 -28.42 9.82
CA PRO A 72 1.14 -28.89 11.00
C PRO A 72 2.42 -29.66 10.64
N LEU A 73 3.21 -29.94 11.67
CA LEU A 73 4.42 -30.77 11.60
C LEU A 73 5.43 -30.22 10.56
N ASN A 74 5.90 -31.07 9.65
CA ASN A 74 6.99 -30.76 8.71
C ASN A 74 6.56 -29.87 7.56
N ARG A 75 5.26 -29.71 7.35
CA ARG A 75 4.70 -28.83 6.31
C ARG A 75 4.40 -27.43 6.82
N ASN A 76 4.49 -27.20 8.14
CA ASN A 76 4.49 -25.83 8.67
C ASN A 76 5.69 -25.07 8.12
N ILE A 77 5.45 -23.92 7.48
CA ILE A 77 6.49 -23.20 6.74
C ILE A 77 7.68 -22.79 7.62
N VAL A 78 7.42 -22.33 8.85
CA VAL A 78 8.49 -21.94 9.78
C VAL A 78 9.33 -23.16 10.18
N ARG A 79 8.68 -24.26 10.46
CA ARG A 79 9.37 -25.51 10.83
C ARG A 79 10.15 -26.08 9.66
N HIS A 80 9.57 -26.04 8.46
CA HIS A 80 10.25 -26.48 7.24
C HIS A 80 11.55 -25.69 7.02
N LEU A 81 11.49 -24.35 7.09
CA LEU A 81 12.66 -23.48 6.98
C LEU A 81 13.73 -23.78 8.04
N ARG A 82 13.32 -24.03 9.30
CA ARG A 82 14.25 -24.40 10.40
C ARG A 82 14.99 -25.70 10.15
N PHE A 83 14.35 -26.67 9.51
CA PHE A 83 15.01 -27.94 9.18
C PHE A 83 15.93 -27.81 7.96
N GLN A 84 15.52 -27.06 6.94
CA GLN A 84 16.33 -26.87 5.74
C GLN A 84 17.53 -25.94 5.97
N TYR A 85 17.36 -24.92 6.80
CA TYR A 85 18.36 -23.87 7.06
C TYR A 85 18.57 -23.66 8.57
N PRO A 86 19.12 -24.64 9.30
CA PRO A 86 19.16 -24.60 10.76
C PRO A 86 20.02 -23.47 11.34
N THR A 87 20.96 -22.91 10.55
CA THR A 87 21.84 -21.81 10.96
C THR A 87 21.34 -20.43 10.58
N TYR A 88 20.20 -20.35 9.84
CA TYR A 88 19.67 -19.06 9.44
C TYR A 88 18.66 -18.54 10.47
N MET A 89 18.67 -17.24 10.67
CA MET A 89 17.57 -16.53 11.30
C MET A 89 16.64 -16.03 10.21
N PHE A 90 15.35 -16.14 10.43
CA PHE A 90 14.35 -15.69 9.46
C PHE A 90 13.45 -14.62 10.06
N GLY A 91 13.08 -13.64 9.25
CA GLY A 91 11.89 -12.82 9.45
C GLY A 91 10.63 -13.65 9.24
N THR A 92 9.47 -13.03 9.40
CA THR A 92 8.19 -13.69 9.11
C THR A 92 8.09 -13.97 7.61
N PRO A 93 7.88 -15.21 7.18
CA PRO A 93 7.65 -15.53 5.78
C PRO A 93 6.43 -14.79 5.23
N GLN A 94 6.57 -14.21 4.04
CA GLN A 94 5.51 -13.49 3.32
C GLN A 94 4.96 -14.39 2.21
N PHE A 95 3.65 -14.36 1.99
CA PHE A 95 3.01 -15.11 0.91
C PHE A 95 2.97 -14.24 -0.36
N GLU A 96 3.56 -14.73 -1.44
CA GLU A 96 3.54 -14.07 -2.74
C GLU A 96 3.24 -15.05 -3.86
N ILE A 97 2.98 -14.55 -5.04
CA ILE A 97 2.82 -15.33 -6.27
C ILE A 97 3.78 -14.78 -7.33
N ASP A 98 4.34 -15.66 -8.13
CA ASP A 98 5.12 -15.24 -9.28
C ASP A 98 4.23 -14.79 -10.46
N GLU A 99 4.82 -14.33 -11.56
CA GLU A 99 4.10 -13.83 -12.75
C GLU A 99 3.18 -14.87 -13.40
N ASP A 100 3.43 -16.16 -13.18
CA ASP A 100 2.60 -17.27 -13.66
C ASP A 100 1.50 -17.65 -12.66
N GLY A 101 1.42 -16.96 -11.50
CA GLY A 101 0.45 -17.20 -10.43
C GLY A 101 0.80 -18.39 -9.56
N ARG A 102 2.05 -18.89 -9.58
CA ARG A 102 2.51 -19.95 -8.70
C ARG A 102 2.76 -19.40 -7.29
N PRO A 103 2.26 -20.06 -6.24
CA PRO A 103 2.39 -19.58 -4.86
C PRO A 103 3.75 -19.88 -4.24
N TRP A 104 4.31 -18.88 -3.56
CA TRP A 104 5.60 -18.93 -2.89
C TRP A 104 5.54 -18.37 -1.47
N TRP A 105 6.45 -18.81 -0.63
CA TRP A 105 6.77 -18.18 0.65
C TRP A 105 8.13 -17.52 0.56
N ILE A 106 8.19 -16.24 0.80
CA ILE A 106 9.40 -15.43 0.82
C ILE A 106 9.84 -15.28 2.27
N ALA A 107 10.95 -15.91 2.63
CA ALA A 107 11.50 -15.91 3.99
C ALA A 107 12.78 -15.06 4.06
N PRO A 108 12.72 -13.79 4.50
CA PRO A 108 13.89 -12.94 4.62
C PRO A 108 14.90 -13.52 5.60
N ARG A 109 16.16 -13.60 5.18
CA ARG A 109 17.26 -14.04 6.05
C ARG A 109 17.75 -12.88 6.89
N VAL A 110 17.46 -12.93 8.17
CA VAL A 110 17.88 -11.92 9.15
C VAL A 110 19.33 -12.15 9.57
N VAL A 111 20.09 -11.07 9.63
CA VAL A 111 21.46 -11.05 10.18
C VAL A 111 21.58 -9.96 11.25
N LYS A 112 22.54 -10.12 12.16
CA LYS A 112 22.89 -9.08 13.14
C LYS A 112 24.24 -8.49 12.77
N THR A 113 24.30 -7.20 12.54
CA THR A 113 25.49 -6.50 12.04
C THR A 113 26.27 -5.80 13.13
N ILE A 114 25.67 -5.58 14.31
CA ILE A 114 26.28 -4.92 15.46
C ILE A 114 26.25 -5.86 16.66
N GLY A 115 27.38 -6.45 16.98
CA GLY A 115 27.50 -7.43 18.06
C GLY A 115 26.61 -8.66 17.83
N LEU A 116 26.09 -9.26 18.91
CA LEU A 116 25.29 -10.48 18.84
C LEU A 116 23.79 -10.23 18.63
N PHE A 117 23.30 -9.05 19.01
CA PHE A 117 21.85 -8.81 19.08
C PHE A 117 21.38 -7.51 18.38
N GLY A 118 22.31 -6.61 18.06
CA GLY A 118 21.99 -5.32 17.45
C GLY A 118 22.14 -5.27 15.94
N GLY A 119 21.68 -4.16 15.34
CA GLY A 119 21.84 -3.89 13.91
C GLY A 119 21.17 -4.95 13.04
N THR A 120 19.89 -5.15 13.23
CA THR A 120 19.10 -6.07 12.38
C THR A 120 19.17 -5.63 10.93
N ASP A 121 19.53 -6.55 10.04
CA ASP A 121 19.48 -6.36 8.59
C ASP A 121 19.05 -7.65 7.88
N ILE A 122 18.76 -7.56 6.61
CA ILE A 122 18.41 -8.68 5.75
C ILE A 122 19.56 -8.96 4.79
N LYS A 123 19.92 -10.24 4.66
CA LYS A 123 20.91 -10.70 3.68
C LYS A 123 20.25 -11.71 2.74
N GLY A 124 19.46 -11.19 1.80
CA GLY A 124 18.69 -12.01 0.86
C GLY A 124 17.50 -12.73 1.49
N ALA A 125 16.89 -13.64 0.77
CA ALA A 125 15.75 -14.42 1.22
C ALA A 125 15.80 -15.87 0.73
N VAL A 126 15.12 -16.74 1.46
CA VAL A 126 14.81 -18.10 0.99
C VAL A 126 13.42 -18.11 0.40
N LEU A 127 13.31 -18.51 -0.85
CA LEU A 127 12.05 -18.71 -1.54
C LEU A 127 11.66 -20.19 -1.43
N VAL A 128 10.46 -20.45 -0.93
CA VAL A 128 9.91 -21.80 -0.78
C VAL A 128 8.69 -21.94 -1.65
N ASP A 129 8.72 -22.86 -2.59
CA ASP A 129 7.54 -23.24 -3.37
C ASP A 129 6.46 -23.79 -2.43
N ALA A 130 5.31 -23.15 -2.37
CA ALA A 130 4.25 -23.52 -1.43
C ALA A 130 3.60 -24.87 -1.76
N ILE A 131 3.75 -25.37 -2.99
CA ILE A 131 3.20 -26.65 -3.46
C ILE A 131 4.17 -27.79 -3.12
N THR A 132 5.45 -27.67 -3.53
CA THR A 132 6.43 -28.76 -3.46
C THR A 132 7.27 -28.72 -2.20
N GLY A 133 7.49 -27.54 -1.61
CA GLY A 133 8.40 -27.31 -0.50
C GLY A 133 9.86 -27.18 -0.94
N GLU A 134 10.15 -27.21 -2.23
CA GLU A 134 11.49 -26.90 -2.73
C GLU A 134 11.86 -25.49 -2.30
N SER A 135 13.08 -25.33 -1.80
CA SER A 135 13.53 -24.06 -1.25
C SER A 135 14.92 -23.69 -1.76
N THR A 136 15.10 -22.43 -2.12
CA THR A 136 16.36 -21.90 -2.62
C THR A 136 16.65 -20.55 -1.97
N TYR A 137 17.90 -20.36 -1.54
CA TYR A 137 18.39 -19.09 -1.04
C TYR A 137 18.85 -18.20 -2.18
N TYR A 138 18.41 -16.94 -2.15
CA TYR A 138 18.84 -15.88 -3.06
C TYR A 138 19.44 -14.73 -2.25
N GLU A 139 20.64 -14.28 -2.61
CA GLU A 139 21.21 -13.05 -2.07
C GLU A 139 20.55 -11.83 -2.71
N GLU A 140 20.31 -11.90 -4.02
CA GLU A 140 19.46 -10.98 -4.78
C GLU A 140 18.24 -11.76 -5.27
N VAL A 141 17.06 -11.37 -4.82
CA VAL A 141 15.81 -12.05 -5.17
C VAL A 141 15.37 -11.73 -6.61
N PRO A 142 14.59 -12.60 -7.25
CA PRO A 142 13.97 -12.32 -8.54
C PRO A 142 13.10 -11.05 -8.50
N THR A 143 12.91 -10.43 -9.66
CA THR A 143 12.19 -9.15 -9.79
C THR A 143 10.70 -9.23 -9.44
N TRP A 144 10.09 -10.39 -9.53
CA TRP A 144 8.70 -10.61 -9.16
C TRP A 144 8.47 -10.67 -7.63
N VAL A 145 9.54 -10.77 -6.84
CA VAL A 145 9.45 -10.72 -5.37
C VAL A 145 9.37 -9.26 -4.93
N ASP A 146 8.33 -8.91 -4.20
CA ASP A 146 8.10 -7.54 -3.78
C ASP A 146 8.53 -7.26 -2.34
N ASN A 147 8.40 -8.23 -1.43
CA ASN A 147 8.55 -8.01 0.00
C ASN A 147 9.69 -8.83 0.61
N VAL A 148 10.84 -8.20 0.74
CA VAL A 148 12.01 -8.74 1.46
C VAL A 148 12.29 -7.92 2.72
N TYR A 149 12.18 -6.60 2.62
CA TYR A 149 12.42 -5.68 3.74
C TYR A 149 11.09 -5.18 4.29
N THR A 150 10.79 -5.49 5.55
CA THR A 150 9.54 -5.04 6.17
C THR A 150 9.57 -3.55 6.51
N PRO A 151 8.43 -2.87 6.53
CA PRO A 151 8.34 -1.46 6.93
C PRO A 151 8.97 -1.18 8.29
N GLU A 152 8.72 -2.07 9.25
CA GLU A 152 9.24 -1.93 10.61
C GLU A 152 10.77 -1.94 10.64
N LEU A 153 11.41 -2.81 9.86
CA LEU A 153 12.86 -2.86 9.75
C LEU A 153 13.43 -1.59 9.10
N ILE A 154 12.80 -1.12 8.03
CA ILE A 154 13.22 0.10 7.33
C ILE A 154 13.11 1.31 8.26
N MET A 155 11.98 1.44 8.96
CA MET A 155 11.75 2.52 9.93
C MET A 155 12.76 2.44 11.10
N GLU A 156 13.00 1.25 11.67
CA GLU A 156 13.98 1.05 12.72
C GLU A 156 15.40 1.48 12.29
N GLN A 157 15.81 1.08 11.09
CA GLN A 157 17.14 1.46 10.56
C GLN A 157 17.24 2.97 10.30
N TYR A 158 16.16 3.59 9.79
CA TYR A 158 16.14 5.03 9.59
C TYR A 158 16.19 5.77 10.94
N ASP A 159 15.45 5.33 11.95
CA ASP A 159 15.43 5.93 13.26
C ASP A 159 16.78 5.82 13.95
N TYR A 160 17.50 4.72 13.80
CA TYR A 160 18.90 4.63 14.25
C TYR A 160 19.80 5.65 13.54
N HIS A 161 19.67 5.79 12.23
CA HIS A 161 20.42 6.79 11.47
C HIS A 161 20.06 8.22 11.94
N GLY A 162 18.78 8.56 11.95
CA GLY A 162 18.29 9.89 12.28
C GLY A 162 18.60 10.32 13.72
N THR A 163 18.62 9.35 14.66
CA THR A 163 18.95 9.64 16.06
C THR A 163 20.46 9.69 16.33
N LEU A 164 21.27 8.89 15.65
CA LEU A 164 22.68 8.68 16.00
C LEU A 164 23.65 9.37 15.05
N VAL A 165 23.21 9.89 13.89
CA VAL A 165 24.08 10.54 12.89
C VAL A 165 24.92 11.68 13.47
N ASN A 166 24.40 12.44 14.43
CA ASN A 166 25.09 13.53 15.12
C ASN A 166 25.70 13.10 16.49
N GLY A 167 25.87 11.80 16.68
CA GLY A 167 26.51 11.19 17.83
C GLY A 167 25.58 10.85 18.99
N PHE A 168 25.98 9.82 19.75
CA PHE A 168 25.20 9.27 20.87
C PHE A 168 24.86 10.30 21.96
N ILE A 169 25.79 11.19 22.30
CA ILE A 169 25.54 12.20 23.33
C ILE A 169 24.46 13.18 22.86
N ASN A 170 24.50 13.59 21.60
CA ASN A 170 23.49 14.47 21.03
C ASN A 170 22.10 13.83 21.02
N SER A 171 22.01 12.53 20.79
CA SER A 171 20.72 11.83 20.79
C SER A 171 20.01 11.85 22.15
N ILE A 172 20.75 12.01 23.23
CA ILE A 172 20.24 12.03 24.61
C ILE A 172 20.00 13.45 25.12
N PHE A 173 21.01 14.34 25.00
CA PHE A 173 21.01 15.63 25.68
C PHE A 173 20.68 16.83 24.77
N GLY A 174 21.18 16.86 23.57
CA GLY A 174 21.05 18.00 22.66
C GLY A 174 19.88 17.89 21.70
N GLN A 175 19.66 16.69 21.20
CA GLN A 175 18.66 16.33 20.20
C GLN A 175 18.60 17.29 18.97
N ARG A 176 19.77 17.88 18.68
CA ARG A 176 19.89 18.80 17.56
C ARG A 176 19.91 18.01 16.25
N ASP A 177 19.03 18.38 15.34
CA ASP A 177 18.86 17.73 14.03
C ASP A 177 18.61 16.21 14.14
N VAL A 178 17.96 15.77 15.22
CA VAL A 178 17.53 14.39 15.41
C VAL A 178 16.19 14.21 14.71
N THR A 179 16.15 13.24 13.79
CA THR A 179 14.95 12.90 13.03
C THR A 179 14.50 11.47 13.31
N VAL A 180 13.20 11.24 13.26
CA VAL A 180 12.59 9.93 13.44
C VAL A 180 11.43 9.78 12.45
N THR A 181 11.07 8.55 12.16
CA THR A 181 9.87 8.26 11.37
C THR A 181 8.60 8.60 12.15
N THR A 182 7.54 8.95 11.45
CA THR A 182 6.21 9.08 12.04
C THR A 182 5.64 7.69 12.34
N GLN A 183 4.60 7.62 13.17
CA GLN A 183 3.99 6.34 13.52
C GLN A 183 3.09 5.85 12.38
N GLY A 184 3.44 4.71 11.81
CA GLY A 184 2.70 4.06 10.74
C GLY A 184 3.38 4.15 9.38
N SER A 185 2.88 3.36 8.47
CA SER A 185 3.35 3.30 7.09
C SER A 185 2.21 2.92 6.15
N ASN A 186 2.40 3.20 4.87
CA ASN A 186 1.50 2.75 3.81
C ASN A 186 2.35 2.27 2.62
N TYR A 187 1.71 1.72 1.61
CA TYR A 187 2.36 1.12 0.45
C TYR A 187 1.94 1.84 -0.83
N ILE A 188 2.89 1.96 -1.74
CA ILE A 188 2.68 2.51 -3.08
C ILE A 188 3.30 1.53 -4.07
N ALA A 189 2.55 1.13 -5.09
CA ALA A 189 3.10 0.38 -6.22
C ALA A 189 3.66 1.37 -7.25
N LEU A 190 4.94 1.26 -7.56
CA LEU A 190 5.64 2.10 -8.54
C LEU A 190 6.62 1.25 -9.37
N ASN A 191 6.57 1.39 -10.71
CA ASN A 191 7.53 0.77 -11.60
C ASN A 191 7.73 -0.74 -11.36
N ASP A 192 6.64 -1.44 -11.16
CA ASP A 192 6.61 -2.90 -10.92
C ASP A 192 7.18 -3.36 -9.57
N ASP A 193 7.37 -2.46 -8.63
CA ASP A 193 7.83 -2.73 -7.27
C ASP A 193 6.85 -2.17 -6.23
N VAL A 194 6.87 -2.72 -5.03
CA VAL A 194 6.16 -2.20 -3.87
C VAL A 194 7.10 -1.34 -3.03
N TYR A 195 6.69 -0.11 -2.80
CA TYR A 195 7.40 0.85 -1.96
C TYR A 195 6.65 1.09 -0.65
N MET A 196 7.38 1.07 0.45
CA MET A 196 6.90 1.56 1.73
C MET A 196 7.03 3.08 1.77
N TYR A 197 5.99 3.72 2.29
CA TYR A 197 5.94 5.16 2.56
C TYR A 197 5.73 5.41 4.06
N THR A 198 6.47 6.36 4.62
CA THR A 198 6.28 6.88 5.99
C THR A 198 6.77 8.32 6.08
N GLY A 199 6.18 9.12 6.96
CA GLY A 199 6.64 10.47 7.21
C GLY A 199 7.89 10.51 8.09
N VAL A 200 8.56 11.64 8.08
CA VAL A 200 9.74 11.94 8.92
C VAL A 200 9.51 13.24 9.67
N THR A 201 9.72 13.22 10.96
CA THR A 201 9.57 14.36 11.84
C THR A 201 10.84 14.60 12.66
N SER A 202 10.99 15.78 13.25
CA SER A 202 12.00 16.02 14.27
C SER A 202 11.59 15.32 15.56
N ALA A 203 12.56 14.77 16.29
CA ALA A 203 12.30 14.15 17.60
C ALA A 203 11.70 15.14 18.62
N ASN A 204 11.87 16.44 18.41
CA ASN A 204 11.38 17.52 19.29
C ASN A 204 10.11 18.22 18.75
N ALA A 205 9.58 17.83 17.61
CA ALA A 205 8.45 18.49 16.97
C ALA A 205 7.19 17.62 17.04
N ASP A 206 6.19 18.07 17.77
CA ASP A 206 4.99 17.27 18.04
C ASP A 206 4.03 17.11 16.87
N GLN A 207 4.06 17.97 15.84
CA GLN A 207 3.03 17.98 14.80
C GLN A 207 3.49 18.44 13.41
N SER A 208 4.79 18.61 13.17
CA SER A 208 5.30 19.00 11.85
C SER A 208 6.13 17.91 11.22
N ASN A 209 5.82 17.63 9.97
CA ASN A 209 6.56 16.72 9.12
C ASN A 209 7.70 17.47 8.43
N LEU A 210 8.89 16.88 8.35
CA LEU A 210 10.02 17.40 7.57
C LEU A 210 9.95 16.93 6.11
N GLY A 211 9.37 15.77 5.91
CA GLY A 211 9.25 15.11 4.63
C GLY A 211 8.80 13.68 4.79
N PHE A 212 9.06 12.86 3.80
CA PHE A 212 8.70 11.46 3.82
C PHE A 212 9.79 10.57 3.22
N LEU A 213 9.80 9.32 3.65
CA LEU A 213 10.60 8.26 3.08
C LEU A 213 9.79 7.45 2.09
N LEU A 214 10.40 7.10 0.98
CA LEU A 214 9.93 6.11 0.03
C LEU A 214 11.02 5.05 -0.10
N SER A 215 10.71 3.83 0.30
CA SER A 215 11.67 2.72 0.32
C SER A 215 11.13 1.52 -0.45
N ASN A 216 11.92 1.06 -1.42
CA ASN A 216 11.63 -0.16 -2.16
C ASN A 216 11.77 -1.37 -1.23
N GLN A 217 10.70 -2.16 -1.08
CA GLN A 217 10.69 -3.28 -0.14
C GLN A 217 11.46 -4.52 -0.64
N ARG A 218 11.77 -4.60 -1.91
CA ARG A 218 12.62 -5.66 -2.47
C ARG A 218 14.11 -5.36 -2.31
N THR A 219 14.53 -4.10 -2.58
CA THR A 219 15.95 -3.72 -2.65
C THR A 219 16.45 -2.92 -1.46
N LYS A 220 15.54 -2.37 -0.64
CA LYS A 220 15.80 -1.39 0.43
C LYS A 220 16.33 -0.04 -0.10
N GLU A 221 16.31 0.23 -1.40
CA GLU A 221 16.63 1.57 -1.89
C GLU A 221 15.66 2.58 -1.28
N THR A 222 16.20 3.52 -0.51
CA THR A 222 15.40 4.48 0.26
C THR A 222 15.73 5.89 -0.17
N LYS A 223 14.68 6.68 -0.47
CA LYS A 223 14.79 8.09 -0.82
C LYS A 223 14.00 8.92 0.19
N PHE A 224 14.61 10.04 0.60
CA PHE A 224 13.94 11.05 1.40
C PHE A 224 13.49 12.21 0.49
N TYR A 225 12.24 12.60 0.64
CA TYR A 225 11.65 13.73 -0.06
C TYR A 225 11.23 14.79 0.94
N THR A 226 11.73 16.01 0.76
CA THR A 226 11.36 17.15 1.60
C THR A 226 9.95 17.60 1.26
N ALA A 227 9.07 17.52 2.24
CA ALA A 227 7.69 18.00 2.16
C ALA A 227 7.24 18.47 3.54
N PRO A 228 7.65 19.68 3.96
CA PRO A 228 7.32 20.17 5.29
C PRO A 228 5.81 20.45 5.39
N GLY A 229 5.23 20.08 6.52
CA GLY A 229 3.80 20.26 6.74
C GLY A 229 3.28 19.52 7.97
N ALA A 230 2.00 19.18 7.95
CA ALA A 230 1.37 18.40 9.00
C ALA A 230 1.84 16.94 8.98
N THR A 231 1.88 16.32 10.15
CA THR A 231 2.06 14.86 10.24
C THR A 231 0.80 14.12 9.78
N GLU A 232 0.96 12.86 9.43
CA GLU A 232 -0.15 11.96 9.07
C GLU A 232 -1.20 11.93 10.19
N LYS A 233 -0.77 11.93 11.45
CA LYS A 233 -1.66 11.95 12.61
C LYS A 233 -2.48 13.25 12.71
N ALA A 234 -1.88 14.38 12.42
CA ALA A 234 -2.59 15.65 12.37
C ALA A 234 -3.62 15.68 11.21
N ALA A 235 -3.25 15.15 10.05
CA ALA A 235 -4.16 15.01 8.93
C ALA A 235 -5.32 14.05 9.22
N GLN A 236 -5.07 12.91 9.86
CA GLN A 236 -6.12 11.98 10.32
C GLN A 236 -7.09 12.67 11.28
N ALA A 237 -6.56 13.41 12.27
CA ALA A 237 -7.39 14.15 13.22
C ALA A 237 -8.27 15.21 12.51
N SER A 238 -7.72 15.92 11.53
CA SER A 238 -8.47 16.90 10.72
C SER A 238 -9.57 16.23 9.89
N ALA A 239 -9.27 15.12 9.24
CA ALA A 239 -10.25 14.36 8.47
C ALA A 239 -11.40 13.83 9.36
N MET A 240 -11.06 13.24 10.50
CA MET A 240 -12.07 12.75 11.48
C MET A 240 -12.90 13.88 12.06
N GLY A 241 -12.32 15.06 12.26
CA GLY A 241 -13.04 16.26 12.73
C GLY A 241 -14.16 16.69 11.79
N VAL A 242 -13.97 16.58 10.47
CA VAL A 242 -15.00 16.92 9.47
C VAL A 242 -16.16 15.93 9.46
N VAL A 243 -15.90 14.66 9.75
CA VAL A 243 -16.92 13.60 9.76
C VAL A 243 -17.26 13.11 11.18
N GLN A 244 -17.06 13.96 12.17
CA GLN A 244 -17.23 13.63 13.59
C GLN A 244 -18.60 13.02 13.89
N ASP A 245 -19.65 13.54 13.29
CA ASP A 245 -21.04 13.07 13.51
C ASP A 245 -21.30 11.66 12.97
N LEU A 246 -20.43 11.18 12.05
CA LEU A 246 -20.54 9.86 11.43
C LEU A 246 -19.75 8.79 12.19
N GLY A 247 -18.84 9.19 13.08
CA GLY A 247 -18.00 8.29 13.88
C GLY A 247 -17.04 7.45 13.04
N TYR A 248 -16.63 7.95 11.86
CA TYR A 248 -15.68 7.25 11.01
C TYR A 248 -14.25 7.36 11.53
N ILE A 249 -13.46 6.31 11.27
CA ILE A 249 -12.06 6.19 11.67
C ILE A 249 -11.18 6.38 10.42
N ALA A 250 -10.22 7.30 10.50
CA ALA A 250 -9.25 7.54 9.46
C ALA A 250 -8.20 6.43 9.40
N THR A 251 -7.96 5.90 8.20
CA THR A 251 -6.82 5.01 7.94
C THR A 251 -5.52 5.82 7.88
N PHE A 252 -4.36 5.15 7.81
CA PHE A 252 -3.10 5.83 7.59
C PHE A 252 -3.10 6.53 6.22
N PRO A 253 -2.72 7.83 6.15
CA PRO A 253 -2.76 8.61 4.93
C PRO A 253 -1.81 8.10 3.85
N LEU A 254 -2.19 8.30 2.60
CA LEU A 254 -1.31 8.17 1.45
C LEU A 254 -1.00 9.57 0.93
N LEU A 255 0.29 9.89 0.73
CA LEU A 255 0.70 11.16 0.15
C LEU A 255 0.58 11.10 -1.37
N LEU A 256 -0.20 12.02 -1.92
CA LEU A 256 -0.40 12.19 -3.35
C LEU A 256 -0.10 13.63 -3.75
N ASN A 257 0.10 13.86 -5.04
CA ASN A 257 0.10 15.20 -5.61
C ASN A 257 -1.26 15.42 -6.29
N ILE A 258 -2.07 16.33 -5.75
CA ILE A 258 -3.37 16.70 -6.30
C ILE A 258 -3.33 18.17 -6.68
N ALA A 259 -3.53 18.47 -7.95
CA ALA A 259 -3.48 19.82 -8.51
C ALA A 259 -2.18 20.58 -8.16
N GLY A 260 -1.04 19.89 -8.17
CA GLY A 260 0.27 20.47 -7.84
C GLY A 260 0.57 20.60 -6.34
N GLU A 261 -0.38 20.21 -5.48
CA GLU A 261 -0.25 20.32 -4.02
C GLU A 261 -0.02 18.97 -3.35
N PRO A 262 0.96 18.86 -2.41
CA PRO A 262 1.09 17.69 -1.56
C PRO A 262 -0.18 17.49 -0.73
N THR A 263 -0.80 16.34 -0.86
CA THR A 263 -2.12 16.05 -0.31
C THR A 263 -2.15 14.69 0.34
N TYR A 264 -2.64 14.60 1.57
CA TYR A 264 -2.95 13.34 2.22
C TYR A 264 -4.31 12.83 1.77
N PHE A 265 -4.31 11.68 1.12
CA PHE A 265 -5.52 10.92 0.79
C PHE A 265 -5.80 9.90 1.90
N ILE A 266 -7.01 9.93 2.46
CA ILE A 266 -7.35 9.18 3.66
C ILE A 266 -8.70 8.48 3.48
N PRO A 267 -8.73 7.15 3.29
CA PRO A 267 -9.95 6.37 3.42
C PRO A 267 -10.50 6.42 4.84
N LEU A 268 -11.81 6.65 4.96
CA LEU A 268 -12.54 6.71 6.22
C LEU A 268 -13.42 5.46 6.36
N LYS A 269 -13.23 4.72 7.45
CA LYS A 269 -13.92 3.45 7.73
C LYS A 269 -14.95 3.59 8.82
N ASP A 270 -16.03 2.83 8.70
CA ASP A 270 -17.00 2.66 9.77
C ASP A 270 -16.53 1.64 10.83
N ASN A 271 -17.38 1.42 11.84
CA ASN A 271 -17.12 0.47 12.93
C ASN A 271 -17.03 -1.00 12.48
N THR A 272 -17.41 -1.30 11.23
CA THR A 272 -17.30 -2.64 10.63
C THR A 272 -16.04 -2.79 9.76
N ASN A 273 -15.14 -1.80 9.81
CA ASN A 273 -13.92 -1.70 8.98
C ASN A 273 -14.17 -1.56 7.46
N LEU A 274 -15.38 -1.17 7.05
CA LEU A 274 -15.69 -0.88 5.66
C LEU A 274 -15.43 0.60 5.35
N VAL A 275 -14.77 0.87 4.21
CA VAL A 275 -14.58 2.23 3.72
C VAL A 275 -15.94 2.81 3.31
N LYS A 276 -16.31 3.95 3.87
CA LYS A 276 -17.58 4.65 3.64
C LYS A 276 -17.40 6.02 3.01
N SER A 277 -16.25 6.62 3.17
CA SER A 277 -15.94 7.95 2.67
C SER A 277 -14.44 8.09 2.48
N TYR A 278 -14.04 9.14 1.81
CA TYR A 278 -12.66 9.52 1.58
C TYR A 278 -12.45 10.96 2.03
N ALA A 279 -11.24 11.26 2.50
CA ALA A 279 -10.82 12.62 2.80
C ALA A 279 -9.55 12.98 2.04
N MET A 280 -9.42 14.24 1.65
CA MET A 280 -8.19 14.84 1.15
C MET A 280 -7.84 16.02 2.03
N VAL A 281 -6.60 16.02 2.55
CA VAL A 281 -6.09 17.02 3.49
C VAL A 281 -4.81 17.63 2.93
N ASN A 282 -4.74 18.95 2.84
CA ASN A 282 -3.53 19.63 2.38
C ASN A 282 -2.41 19.48 3.39
N VAL A 283 -1.21 19.10 2.93
CA VAL A 283 -0.06 18.83 3.81
C VAL A 283 0.43 20.11 4.50
N ALA A 284 0.49 21.21 3.78
CA ALA A 284 0.94 22.47 4.34
C ALA A 284 -0.11 23.15 5.24
N GLN A 285 -1.40 23.00 4.89
CA GLN A 285 -2.53 23.61 5.57
C GLN A 285 -3.58 22.55 5.93
N TYR A 286 -3.33 21.77 6.94
CA TYR A 286 -4.17 20.61 7.35
C TYR A 286 -5.61 20.96 7.75
N GLN A 287 -5.95 22.26 7.86
CA GLN A 287 -7.34 22.72 8.00
C GLN A 287 -8.12 22.70 6.67
N ILE A 288 -7.42 22.58 5.53
CA ILE A 288 -8.05 22.43 4.22
C ILE A 288 -8.34 20.95 4.03
N VAL A 289 -9.58 20.58 4.30
CA VAL A 289 -10.08 19.21 4.25
C VAL A 289 -11.32 19.15 3.37
N ALA A 290 -11.31 18.26 2.40
CA ALA A 290 -12.51 17.89 1.66
C ALA A 290 -12.86 16.42 1.94
N THR A 291 -14.15 16.10 1.92
CA THR A 291 -14.63 14.73 2.07
C THR A 291 -15.65 14.40 0.99
N GLY A 292 -15.68 13.13 0.58
CA GLY A 292 -16.62 12.64 -0.43
C GLY A 292 -16.93 11.16 -0.25
N SER A 293 -18.07 10.72 -0.75
CA SER A 293 -18.48 9.31 -0.74
C SER A 293 -17.72 8.48 -1.78
N THR A 294 -17.18 9.14 -2.79
CA THR A 294 -16.29 8.56 -3.80
C THR A 294 -15.00 9.37 -3.88
N VAL A 295 -13.96 8.74 -4.44
CA VAL A 295 -12.65 9.38 -4.64
C VAL A 295 -12.80 10.62 -5.54
N SER A 296 -13.53 10.49 -6.65
CA SER A 296 -13.74 11.58 -7.59
C SER A 296 -14.50 12.77 -6.99
N GLU A 297 -15.54 12.50 -6.20
CA GLU A 297 -16.27 13.56 -5.48
C GLU A 297 -15.36 14.28 -4.49
N CYS A 298 -14.57 13.53 -3.72
CA CYS A 298 -13.64 14.08 -2.76
C CYS A 298 -12.59 14.98 -3.45
N GLU A 299 -12.02 14.52 -4.55
CA GLU A 299 -11.01 15.26 -5.32
C GLU A 299 -11.59 16.55 -5.91
N GLN A 300 -12.77 16.50 -6.51
CA GLN A 300 -13.41 17.70 -7.06
C GLN A 300 -13.66 18.76 -5.98
N LYS A 301 -14.21 18.36 -4.85
CA LYS A 301 -14.41 19.27 -3.70
C LYS A 301 -13.10 19.84 -3.18
N TYR A 302 -12.06 19.01 -3.12
CA TYR A 302 -10.75 19.44 -2.66
C TYR A 302 -10.11 20.46 -3.60
N VAL A 303 -10.11 20.21 -4.91
CA VAL A 303 -9.59 21.16 -5.92
C VAL A 303 -10.38 22.49 -5.89
N GLN A 304 -11.71 22.44 -5.75
CA GLN A 304 -12.51 23.66 -5.59
C GLN A 304 -12.14 24.42 -4.31
N LEU A 305 -11.89 23.70 -3.21
CA LEU A 305 -11.49 24.30 -1.94
C LEU A 305 -10.12 24.96 -2.04
N LEU A 306 -9.13 24.31 -2.68
CA LEU A 306 -7.82 24.89 -2.96
C LEU A 306 -7.92 26.17 -3.78
N GLY A 307 -8.70 26.16 -4.85
CA GLY A 307 -8.97 27.35 -5.69
C GLY A 307 -9.61 28.49 -4.90
N SER A 308 -10.61 28.18 -4.05
CA SER A 308 -11.28 29.19 -3.21
C SER A 308 -10.36 29.82 -2.15
N LYS A 309 -9.31 29.10 -1.76
CA LYS A 309 -8.28 29.58 -0.81
C LYS A 309 -7.10 30.25 -1.50
N GLY A 310 -7.10 30.32 -2.84
CA GLY A 310 -6.03 30.94 -3.62
C GLY A 310 -4.69 30.19 -3.57
N ILE A 311 -4.71 28.87 -3.22
CA ILE A 311 -3.50 28.03 -3.17
C ILE A 311 -3.13 27.55 -4.57
N THR A 312 -4.14 27.14 -5.34
CA THR A 312 -3.97 26.82 -6.76
C THR A 312 -4.86 27.73 -7.59
N THR A 313 -4.35 28.26 -8.69
CA THR A 313 -5.23 28.64 -9.79
C THR A 313 -5.79 27.31 -10.32
N PRO A 314 -7.10 27.18 -10.54
CA PRO A 314 -7.61 26.02 -11.27
C PRO A 314 -6.77 25.95 -12.55
N GLU A 315 -5.93 24.94 -12.69
CA GLU A 315 -5.38 24.63 -14.01
C GLU A 315 -6.62 24.44 -14.86
N GLU A 316 -6.80 25.34 -15.80
CA GLU A 316 -7.72 25.10 -16.92
C GLU A 316 -7.27 23.73 -17.43
N ARG A 317 -8.13 22.72 -17.28
CA ARG A 317 -7.85 21.40 -17.90
C ARG A 317 -7.46 21.75 -19.32
N PRO A 318 -6.32 21.25 -19.84
CA PRO A 318 -5.81 21.70 -21.12
C PRO A 318 -6.98 21.58 -22.10
N GLN A 319 -7.53 22.72 -22.47
CA GLN A 319 -8.60 22.78 -23.44
C GLN A 319 -7.92 22.46 -24.76
N THR A 320 -8.19 21.29 -25.27
CA THR A 320 -7.73 20.89 -26.59
C THR A 320 -8.81 21.33 -27.56
N GLU A 321 -8.50 22.27 -28.44
CA GLU A 321 -9.36 22.57 -29.56
C GLU A 321 -9.36 21.33 -30.49
N ALA A 322 -10.52 20.73 -30.64
CA ALA A 322 -10.74 19.64 -31.57
C ALA A 322 -11.83 20.04 -32.56
N SER A 323 -11.60 19.81 -33.83
CA SER A 323 -12.56 20.07 -34.91
C SER A 323 -12.69 18.85 -35.80
N GLY A 324 -13.92 18.47 -36.11
CA GLY A 324 -14.19 17.30 -36.93
C GLY A 324 -15.69 16.99 -37.02
N VAL A 325 -16.02 15.95 -37.73
CA VAL A 325 -17.39 15.43 -37.80
C VAL A 325 -17.66 14.56 -36.59
N ILE A 326 -18.77 14.80 -35.90
CA ILE A 326 -19.15 14.03 -34.73
C ILE A 326 -19.56 12.62 -35.17
N ALA A 327 -18.83 11.60 -34.74
CA ALA A 327 -19.16 10.20 -34.97
C ALA A 327 -20.10 9.66 -33.87
N GLU A 328 -19.93 10.15 -32.63
CA GLU A 328 -20.73 9.69 -31.51
C GLU A 328 -20.88 10.80 -30.47
N LEU A 329 -22.10 10.97 -29.95
CA LEU A 329 -22.44 11.90 -28.89
C LEU A 329 -23.15 11.12 -27.77
N ARG A 330 -22.59 11.19 -26.56
CA ARG A 330 -23.24 10.69 -25.33
C ARG A 330 -23.39 11.83 -24.35
N SER A 331 -24.41 11.77 -23.52
CA SER A 331 -24.56 12.70 -22.42
C SER A 331 -24.65 11.93 -21.10
N ALA A 332 -24.04 12.50 -20.06
CA ALA A 332 -24.18 12.01 -18.70
C ALA A 332 -24.37 13.18 -17.75
N VAL A 333 -25.16 12.97 -16.71
CA VAL A 333 -25.26 13.95 -15.61
C VAL A 333 -24.30 13.51 -14.53
N LEU A 334 -23.26 14.32 -14.29
CA LEU A 334 -22.27 14.12 -13.26
C LEU A 334 -22.38 15.28 -12.28
N ASP A 335 -22.66 14.99 -11.02
CA ASP A 335 -22.76 15.97 -9.92
C ASP A 335 -23.73 17.14 -10.19
N GLY A 336 -24.87 16.82 -10.83
CA GLY A 336 -25.88 17.82 -11.17
C GLY A 336 -25.58 18.65 -12.41
N ASN A 337 -24.43 18.45 -13.05
CA ASN A 337 -24.03 19.09 -14.29
C ASN A 337 -24.13 18.09 -15.47
N THR A 338 -24.62 18.57 -16.60
CA THR A 338 -24.67 17.76 -17.83
C THR A 338 -23.33 17.87 -18.54
N TYR A 339 -22.72 16.74 -18.84
CA TYR A 339 -21.54 16.62 -19.68
C TYR A 339 -21.87 15.92 -20.98
N TYR A 340 -21.34 16.40 -22.09
CA TYR A 340 -21.37 15.74 -23.38
C TYR A 340 -20.01 15.09 -23.62
N PHE A 341 -20.04 13.82 -24.01
CA PHE A 341 -18.87 13.05 -24.44
C PHE A 341 -18.98 12.90 -25.96
N ILE A 342 -18.06 13.53 -26.66
CA ILE A 342 -18.07 13.66 -28.13
C ILE A 342 -16.90 12.86 -28.68
N ARG A 343 -17.16 11.95 -29.61
CA ARG A 343 -16.11 11.28 -30.39
C ARG A 343 -16.17 11.73 -31.83
N LEU A 344 -15.03 12.14 -32.37
CA LEU A 344 -14.93 12.59 -33.76
C LEU A 344 -14.67 11.39 -34.70
N GLU A 345 -15.05 11.53 -35.96
CA GLU A 345 -14.78 10.49 -36.96
C GLU A 345 -13.27 10.31 -37.14
N GLY A 346 -12.82 9.03 -37.09
CA GLY A 346 -11.41 8.65 -37.20
C GLY A 346 -10.62 8.72 -35.89
N GLU A 347 -11.23 9.10 -34.77
CA GLU A 347 -10.59 9.14 -33.45
C GLU A 347 -11.17 8.10 -32.51
N GLU A 348 -10.31 7.54 -31.65
CA GLU A 348 -10.71 6.57 -30.62
C GLU A 348 -10.99 7.23 -29.25
N VAL A 349 -10.68 8.53 -29.09
CA VAL A 349 -10.83 9.27 -27.83
C VAL A 349 -12.16 10.00 -27.78
N PHE A 350 -12.68 10.16 -26.54
CA PHE A 350 -13.86 11.00 -26.28
C PHE A 350 -13.41 12.33 -25.67
N TYR A 351 -13.92 13.41 -26.21
CA TYR A 351 -13.81 14.77 -25.66
C TYR A 351 -14.97 15.02 -24.70
N SER A 352 -14.69 15.50 -23.51
CA SER A 352 -15.72 15.84 -22.54
C SER A 352 -15.97 17.36 -22.54
N VAL A 353 -17.21 17.76 -22.72
CA VAL A 353 -17.66 19.17 -22.75
C VAL A 353 -18.74 19.37 -21.70
N SER A 354 -18.55 20.34 -20.80
CA SER A 354 -19.59 20.72 -19.84
C SER A 354 -20.65 21.58 -20.49
N ALA A 355 -21.92 21.24 -20.33
CA ALA A 355 -23.04 22.05 -20.84
C ALA A 355 -23.14 23.44 -20.19
N SER A 356 -22.53 23.63 -19.01
CA SER A 356 -22.53 24.92 -18.32
C SER A 356 -21.49 25.90 -18.83
N GLN A 357 -20.51 25.44 -19.62
CA GLN A 357 -19.40 26.26 -20.14
C GLN A 357 -19.56 26.64 -21.62
N ASN A 358 -20.44 25.99 -22.34
CA ASN A 358 -20.68 26.22 -23.76
C ASN A 358 -22.20 26.25 -24.03
N GLU A 359 -22.69 27.38 -24.43
CA GLU A 359 -24.00 27.45 -25.09
C GLU A 359 -23.91 26.74 -26.45
N VAL A 360 -24.59 25.61 -26.58
CA VAL A 360 -24.81 24.92 -27.84
C VAL A 360 -26.15 25.32 -28.39
#